data_6c6b8e7f158219f9631ec114244d3d42
#
_entry.id   6c6b8e7f158219f9631ec114244d3d42
#
_cell.length_a   1.000
_cell.length_b   1.000
_cell.length_c   1.000
_cell.angle_alpha   90.00
_cell.angle_beta   90.00
_cell.angle_gamma   90.00
#
_symmetry.space_group_name_H-M   'P 1'
#
loop_
_entity.id
_entity.type
_entity.pdbx_description
1 polymer ?
#
loop_
_entity_poly.entity_id
_entity_poly.type
_entity_poly.pdbx_seq_one_letter_code
_entity_poly.pdbx_strand_id
1 'polypeptide(L)'
;FGRTMIENLPENVRVGVVHVAVGGCKIELFQKDKRGEYIKTAPQWMLGMLKEYDNDPYARLVEMAKIAQKDGVIKGILLHQGESNTGEEEWPAKVKDVYDNLLADLNLKTEEVPLLAGEVVNADHGGTCAAMNPIIATLPQVIKNCAVVSSKGLSCAADHLHFDAAGYRVLGRRYAAAMLKMMGKELPTTEEVIKNTVEASSNMHGCDFPRLDKENRAYFRIFSPDVKRLQVDICGKKYDMDKDEQGWWTVKTDPLVVGFHYYFLLVDGFSVIDPMSCTYFGCSRMASGIEVPEGKEGDYYRPQNVPHGQVRTCTYYAESQ
;
A
#
# COMPACT_ATOMS: atom_id res chain seq x y z
N PHE A 1 -0.25 -2.58 5.47
CA PHE A 1 -1.62 -2.94 5.82
C PHE A 1 -2.16 -2.06 6.95
N GLY A 2 -1.70 -2.23 8.19
CA GLY A 2 -2.27 -1.57 9.37
C GLY A 2 -2.38 -0.05 9.27
N ARG A 3 -1.35 0.61 8.72
CA ARG A 3 -1.34 2.07 8.52
C ARG A 3 -2.46 2.51 7.59
N THR A 4 -2.59 1.89 6.41
CA THR A 4 -3.64 2.20 5.45
C THR A 4 -5.04 1.93 6.01
N MET A 5 -5.19 0.86 6.81
CA MET A 5 -6.45 0.60 7.52
C MET A 5 -6.81 1.76 8.46
N ILE A 6 -5.87 2.19 9.32
CA ILE A 6 -6.10 3.27 10.30
C ILE A 6 -6.45 4.58 9.60
N GLU A 7 -5.78 4.91 8.49
CA GLU A 7 -6.02 6.12 7.71
C GLU A 7 -7.42 6.19 7.07
N ASN A 8 -8.10 5.03 6.95
CA ASN A 8 -9.41 4.91 6.31
C ASN A 8 -10.53 4.37 7.24
N LEU A 9 -10.25 4.25 8.52
CA LEU A 9 -11.21 3.86 9.55
C LEU A 9 -11.50 5.06 10.48
N PRO A 10 -12.62 5.05 11.23
CA PRO A 10 -12.90 6.09 12.22
C PRO A 10 -11.76 6.23 13.24
N GLU A 11 -11.50 7.44 13.71
CA GLU A 11 -10.39 7.77 14.65
C GLU A 11 -10.39 6.95 15.95
N ASN A 12 -11.56 6.50 16.39
CA ASN A 12 -11.69 5.66 17.58
C ASN A 12 -11.43 4.17 17.33
N VAL A 13 -11.13 3.76 16.11
CA VAL A 13 -10.81 2.37 15.74
C VAL A 13 -9.31 2.15 15.79
N ARG A 14 -8.89 1.11 16.49
CA ARG A 14 -7.51 0.59 16.48
C ARG A 14 -7.42 -0.66 15.63
N VAL A 15 -6.30 -0.86 14.97
CA VAL A 15 -6.03 -2.05 14.16
C VAL A 15 -4.88 -2.84 14.81
N GLY A 16 -5.16 -4.09 15.15
CA GLY A 16 -4.17 -5.06 15.61
C GLY A 16 -3.91 -6.12 14.54
N VAL A 17 -2.73 -6.71 14.56
CA VAL A 17 -2.36 -7.85 13.70
C VAL A 17 -1.77 -8.94 14.57
N VAL A 18 -2.36 -10.14 14.50
CA VAL A 18 -1.76 -11.35 15.06
C VAL A 18 -0.96 -12.02 13.96
N HIS A 19 0.30 -12.27 14.20
CA HIS A 19 1.22 -12.83 13.21
C HIS A 19 1.85 -14.11 13.72
N VAL A 20 1.67 -15.20 12.96
CA VAL A 20 2.39 -16.47 13.12
C VAL A 20 2.81 -16.94 11.74
N ALA A 21 4.10 -17.14 11.53
CA ALA A 21 4.63 -17.55 10.24
C ALA A 21 5.87 -18.43 10.41
N VAL A 22 6.00 -19.44 9.54
CA VAL A 22 7.20 -20.26 9.39
C VAL A 22 7.68 -20.10 7.95
N GLY A 23 8.82 -19.43 7.75
CA GLY A 23 9.35 -19.15 6.42
C GLY A 23 9.59 -20.44 5.62
N GLY A 24 9.20 -20.44 4.33
CA GLY A 24 9.41 -21.56 3.40
C GLY A 24 8.60 -22.83 3.69
N CYS A 25 7.61 -22.79 4.58
CA CYS A 25 6.77 -23.95 4.84
C CYS A 25 5.70 -24.15 3.75
N LYS A 26 5.25 -25.38 3.61
CA LYS A 26 4.01 -25.71 2.90
C LYS A 26 2.80 -25.46 3.79
N ILE A 27 1.62 -25.30 3.18
CA ILE A 27 0.36 -25.07 3.89
C ILE A 27 0.00 -26.23 4.83
N GLU A 28 0.46 -27.46 4.53
CA GLU A 28 0.29 -28.66 5.32
C GLU A 28 0.78 -28.52 6.77
N LEU A 29 1.75 -27.63 7.01
CA LEU A 29 2.23 -27.32 8.36
C LEU A 29 1.11 -26.75 9.25
N PHE A 30 0.15 -26.04 8.67
CA PHE A 30 -0.99 -25.47 9.37
C PHE A 30 -2.25 -26.36 9.36
N GLN A 31 -2.26 -27.47 8.61
CA GLN A 31 -3.34 -28.45 8.65
C GLN A 31 -3.22 -29.36 9.88
N LYS A 32 -4.31 -29.55 10.62
CA LYS A 32 -4.32 -30.31 11.87
C LYS A 32 -3.92 -31.79 11.68
N ASP A 33 -4.39 -32.39 10.61
CA ASP A 33 -4.20 -33.80 10.29
C ASP A 33 -2.94 -34.10 9.47
N LYS A 34 -2.38 -33.12 8.78
CA LYS A 34 -1.19 -33.29 7.91
C LYS A 34 0.11 -32.83 8.55
N ARG A 35 0.04 -31.89 9.51
CA ARG A 35 1.20 -31.31 10.16
C ARG A 35 2.23 -32.33 10.67
N GLY A 36 1.75 -33.37 11.37
CA GLY A 36 2.64 -34.38 11.95
C GLY A 36 3.49 -35.09 10.90
N GLU A 37 2.91 -35.43 9.76
CA GLU A 37 3.65 -36.07 8.66
C GLU A 37 4.57 -35.05 7.96
N TYR A 38 4.11 -33.85 7.77
CA TYR A 38 4.94 -32.79 7.18
C TYR A 38 6.21 -32.51 7.98
N ILE A 39 6.11 -32.40 9.32
CA ILE A 39 7.25 -32.16 10.20
C ILE A 39 8.31 -33.25 10.08
N LYS A 40 7.92 -34.53 9.91
CA LYS A 40 8.87 -35.64 9.73
C LYS A 40 9.75 -35.48 8.49
N THR A 41 9.27 -34.78 7.48
CA THR A 41 9.97 -34.52 6.22
C THR A 41 10.51 -33.11 6.10
N ALA A 42 10.29 -32.25 7.11
CA ALA A 42 10.74 -30.88 7.11
C ALA A 42 12.27 -30.76 7.11
N PRO A 43 12.85 -29.81 6.39
CA PRO A 43 14.29 -29.64 6.35
C PRO A 43 14.83 -29.19 7.71
N GLN A 44 16.07 -29.59 8.03
CA GLN A 44 16.69 -29.35 9.34
C GLN A 44 16.68 -27.87 9.78
N TRP A 45 16.84 -26.94 8.85
CA TRP A 45 16.79 -25.49 9.14
C TRP A 45 15.41 -25.04 9.63
N MET A 46 14.32 -25.65 9.14
CA MET A 46 12.95 -25.35 9.54
C MET A 46 12.65 -25.86 10.96
N LEU A 47 13.22 -27.01 11.33
CA LEU A 47 12.98 -27.62 12.66
C LEU A 47 13.39 -26.70 13.80
N GLY A 48 14.40 -25.84 13.59
CA GLY A 48 14.78 -24.81 14.56
C GLY A 48 13.67 -23.81 14.83
N MET A 49 13.03 -23.29 13.76
CA MET A 49 11.90 -22.37 13.87
C MET A 49 10.66 -23.04 14.47
N LEU A 50 10.40 -24.31 14.14
CA LEU A 50 9.24 -25.04 14.65
C LEU A 50 9.29 -25.22 16.16
N LYS A 51 10.48 -25.35 16.75
CA LYS A 51 10.65 -25.45 18.21
C LYS A 51 10.15 -24.22 18.96
N GLU A 52 10.21 -23.04 18.35
CA GLU A 52 9.68 -21.80 18.93
C GLU A 52 8.15 -21.80 19.05
N TYR A 53 7.49 -22.71 18.32
CA TYR A 53 6.05 -22.91 18.30
C TYR A 53 5.65 -24.28 18.89
N ASP A 54 6.50 -24.93 19.68
CA ASP A 54 6.27 -26.28 20.21
C ASP A 54 5.89 -27.29 19.10
N ASN A 55 6.41 -27.11 17.89
CA ASN A 55 6.10 -27.83 16.66
C ASN A 55 4.62 -27.70 16.22
N ASP A 56 3.89 -26.71 16.72
CA ASP A 56 2.50 -26.46 16.36
C ASP A 56 2.20 -24.98 16.12
N PRO A 57 2.63 -24.42 14.97
CA PRO A 57 2.36 -23.02 14.67
C PRO A 57 0.86 -22.73 14.49
N TYR A 58 0.03 -23.72 14.13
CA TYR A 58 -1.41 -23.55 14.07
C TYR A 58 -2.00 -23.35 15.48
N ALA A 59 -1.63 -24.17 16.45
CA ALA A 59 -2.07 -24.00 17.83
C ALA A 59 -1.63 -22.65 18.39
N ARG A 60 -0.40 -22.23 18.08
CA ARG A 60 0.10 -20.92 18.46
C ARG A 60 -0.71 -19.78 17.84
N LEU A 61 -1.10 -19.89 16.57
CA LEU A 61 -1.96 -18.90 15.91
C LEU A 61 -3.32 -18.79 16.60
N VAL A 62 -3.94 -19.91 16.92
CA VAL A 62 -5.24 -19.97 17.63
C VAL A 62 -5.11 -19.38 19.04
N GLU A 63 -4.07 -19.70 19.78
CA GLU A 63 -3.79 -19.13 21.10
C GLU A 63 -3.68 -17.62 21.07
N MET A 64 -2.85 -17.08 20.19
CA MET A 64 -2.64 -15.64 20.05
C MET A 64 -3.91 -14.93 19.57
N ALA A 65 -4.67 -15.53 18.66
CA ALA A 65 -5.95 -15.01 18.23
C ALA A 65 -6.99 -14.96 19.37
N LYS A 66 -7.05 -15.98 20.23
CA LYS A 66 -7.90 -15.98 21.43
C LYS A 66 -7.50 -14.92 22.45
N ILE A 67 -6.20 -14.62 22.57
CA ILE A 67 -5.72 -13.51 23.39
C ILE A 67 -6.22 -12.19 22.79
N ALA A 68 -6.06 -11.98 21.48
CA ALA A 68 -6.52 -10.77 20.80
C ALA A 68 -8.04 -10.59 20.87
N GLN A 69 -8.82 -11.67 20.89
CA GLN A 69 -10.29 -11.60 21.03
C GLN A 69 -10.74 -11.04 22.40
N LYS A 70 -9.86 -10.96 23.41
CA LYS A 70 -10.19 -10.33 24.70
C LYS A 70 -10.22 -8.80 24.59
N ASP A 71 -9.47 -8.24 23.66
CA ASP A 71 -9.29 -6.80 23.49
C ASP A 71 -9.91 -6.25 22.19
N GLY A 72 -10.35 -7.13 21.28
CA GLY A 72 -10.86 -6.74 19.99
C GLY A 72 -11.68 -7.81 19.28
N VAL A 73 -12.04 -7.51 18.04
CA VAL A 73 -12.81 -8.40 17.16
C VAL A 73 -11.97 -8.74 15.93
N ILE A 74 -11.83 -10.04 15.64
CA ILE A 74 -11.16 -10.49 14.42
C ILE A 74 -12.06 -10.15 13.23
N LYS A 75 -11.52 -9.39 12.29
CA LYS A 75 -12.23 -8.87 11.11
C LYS A 75 -11.76 -9.46 9.79
N GLY A 76 -10.69 -10.23 9.78
CA GLY A 76 -10.18 -10.87 8.56
C GLY A 76 -8.96 -11.72 8.83
N ILE A 77 -8.64 -12.57 7.89
CA ILE A 77 -7.45 -13.42 7.87
C ILE A 77 -6.62 -13.03 6.65
N LEU A 78 -5.35 -12.72 6.86
CA LEU A 78 -4.40 -12.42 5.80
C LEU A 78 -3.51 -13.63 5.58
N LEU A 79 -3.46 -14.12 4.36
CA LEU A 79 -2.62 -15.24 3.95
C LEU A 79 -1.59 -14.78 2.93
N HIS A 80 -0.32 -15.03 3.21
CA HIS A 80 0.74 -14.93 2.23
C HIS A 80 1.55 -16.21 2.27
N GLN A 81 1.25 -17.11 1.36
CA GLN A 81 1.85 -18.46 1.28
C GLN A 81 1.58 -19.04 -0.12
N GLY A 82 2.45 -19.88 -0.61
CA GLY A 82 2.25 -20.57 -1.89
C GLY A 82 3.55 -21.04 -2.53
N GLU A 83 4.66 -20.41 -2.24
CA GLU A 83 5.94 -20.65 -2.91
C GLU A 83 6.34 -22.13 -2.81
N SER A 84 6.25 -22.73 -1.62
CA SER A 84 6.61 -24.13 -1.38
C SER A 84 5.55 -25.13 -1.87
N ASN A 85 4.35 -24.65 -2.23
CA ASN A 85 3.29 -25.44 -2.85
C ASN A 85 3.13 -25.16 -4.35
N THR A 86 4.10 -24.50 -5.00
CA THR A 86 4.01 -24.13 -6.42
C THR A 86 3.69 -25.35 -7.29
N GLY A 87 2.64 -25.22 -8.10
CA GLY A 87 2.18 -26.29 -8.99
C GLY A 87 1.21 -27.28 -8.34
N GLU A 88 0.87 -27.14 -7.06
CA GLU A 88 -0.09 -28.02 -6.39
C GLU A 88 -1.53 -27.48 -6.57
N GLU A 89 -2.25 -28.02 -7.54
CA GLU A 89 -3.63 -27.62 -7.85
C GLU A 89 -4.61 -27.83 -6.67
N GLU A 90 -4.28 -28.72 -5.74
CA GLU A 90 -5.08 -29.00 -4.54
C GLU A 90 -4.88 -27.94 -3.42
N TRP A 91 -3.92 -27.03 -3.57
CA TRP A 91 -3.60 -26.03 -2.57
C TRP A 91 -4.81 -25.21 -2.09
N PRO A 92 -5.76 -24.77 -2.95
CA PRO A 92 -6.94 -24.02 -2.50
C PRO A 92 -7.82 -24.82 -1.52
N ALA A 93 -7.94 -26.12 -1.72
CA ALA A 93 -8.68 -27.01 -0.80
C ALA A 93 -7.96 -27.13 0.56
N LYS A 94 -6.62 -27.21 0.55
CA LYS A 94 -5.80 -27.23 1.78
C LYS A 94 -5.92 -25.92 2.56
N VAL A 95 -5.92 -24.79 1.86
CA VAL A 95 -6.14 -23.46 2.48
C VAL A 95 -7.54 -23.39 3.08
N LYS A 96 -8.55 -23.88 2.36
CA LYS A 96 -9.92 -23.93 2.88
C LYS A 96 -10.02 -24.73 4.17
N ASP A 97 -9.38 -25.88 4.25
CA ASP A 97 -9.32 -26.70 5.47
C ASP A 97 -8.73 -25.90 6.66
N VAL A 98 -7.61 -25.22 6.45
CA VAL A 98 -7.00 -24.35 7.48
C VAL A 98 -7.94 -23.21 7.88
N TYR A 99 -8.57 -22.55 6.91
CA TYR A 99 -9.49 -21.46 7.14
C TYR A 99 -10.72 -21.92 7.94
N ASP A 100 -11.37 -23.00 7.54
CA ASP A 100 -12.55 -23.54 8.21
C ASP A 100 -12.21 -23.97 9.66
N ASN A 101 -11.05 -24.58 9.87
CA ASN A 101 -10.56 -24.95 11.20
C ASN A 101 -10.34 -23.70 12.08
N LEU A 102 -9.74 -22.63 11.53
CA LEU A 102 -9.55 -21.37 12.27
C LEU A 102 -10.87 -20.73 12.67
N LEU A 103 -11.84 -20.70 11.75
CA LEU A 103 -13.17 -20.18 12.07
C LEU A 103 -13.85 -20.98 13.19
N ALA A 104 -13.77 -22.30 13.13
CA ALA A 104 -14.33 -23.18 14.15
C ALA A 104 -13.66 -22.99 15.51
N ASP A 105 -12.32 -23.01 15.58
CA ASP A 105 -11.55 -22.91 16.83
C ASP A 105 -11.67 -21.54 17.51
N LEU A 106 -11.95 -20.49 16.73
CA LEU A 106 -12.10 -19.11 17.19
C LEU A 106 -13.57 -18.68 17.32
N ASN A 107 -14.52 -19.56 17.02
CA ASN A 107 -15.96 -19.30 17.01
C ASN A 107 -16.31 -18.08 16.12
N LEU A 108 -15.79 -18.09 14.90
CA LEU A 108 -15.98 -17.06 13.89
C LEU A 108 -16.90 -17.56 12.77
N LYS A 109 -17.49 -16.63 12.01
CA LYS A 109 -18.36 -16.94 10.89
C LYS A 109 -17.73 -16.50 9.57
N THR A 110 -17.90 -17.32 8.54
CA THR A 110 -17.37 -17.04 7.19
C THR A 110 -17.83 -15.67 6.67
N GLU A 111 -19.08 -15.29 6.91
CA GLU A 111 -19.65 -14.02 6.42
C GLU A 111 -19.04 -12.78 7.07
N GLU A 112 -18.48 -12.95 8.27
CA GLU A 112 -17.93 -11.84 9.08
C GLU A 112 -16.41 -11.69 8.97
N VAL A 113 -15.71 -12.77 8.53
CA VAL A 113 -14.25 -12.84 8.55
C VAL A 113 -13.72 -13.31 7.20
N PRO A 114 -13.48 -12.37 6.26
CA PRO A 114 -12.92 -12.70 4.95
C PRO A 114 -11.50 -13.25 5.05
N LEU A 115 -11.13 -14.08 4.07
CA LEU A 115 -9.76 -14.46 3.77
C LEU A 115 -9.22 -13.60 2.63
N LEU A 116 -8.08 -12.96 2.84
CA LEU A 116 -7.35 -12.25 1.80
C LEU A 116 -6.03 -12.98 1.54
N ALA A 117 -5.84 -13.47 0.33
CA ALA A 117 -4.63 -14.16 -0.07
C ALA A 117 -3.82 -13.32 -1.07
N GLY A 118 -2.55 -13.08 -0.77
CA GLY A 118 -1.66 -12.38 -1.68
C GLY A 118 -1.02 -13.32 -2.69
N GLU A 119 -0.90 -12.86 -3.94
CA GLU A 119 -0.06 -13.49 -4.93
C GLU A 119 1.41 -13.50 -4.48
N VAL A 120 2.17 -14.51 -4.87
CA VAL A 120 3.63 -14.54 -4.77
C VAL A 120 4.25 -13.63 -5.83
N VAL A 121 5.58 -13.44 -5.84
CA VAL A 121 6.26 -12.58 -6.83
C VAL A 121 5.78 -12.92 -8.24
N ASN A 122 5.35 -11.91 -8.97
CA ASN A 122 4.71 -12.09 -10.27
C ASN A 122 5.73 -12.35 -11.39
N ALA A 123 5.26 -12.95 -12.48
CA ALA A 123 6.07 -13.27 -13.66
C ALA A 123 6.66 -12.03 -14.34
N ASP A 124 6.01 -10.86 -14.26
CA ASP A 124 6.47 -9.59 -14.80
C ASP A 124 7.79 -9.11 -14.14
N HIS A 125 8.08 -9.58 -12.92
CA HIS A 125 9.33 -9.38 -12.21
C HIS A 125 10.19 -10.66 -12.10
N GLY A 126 9.94 -11.64 -12.96
CA GLY A 126 10.71 -12.89 -13.03
C GLY A 126 10.50 -13.83 -11.84
N GLY A 127 9.34 -13.74 -11.16
CA GLY A 127 9.03 -14.54 -9.99
C GLY A 127 9.24 -16.03 -10.20
N THR A 128 10.11 -16.66 -9.38
CA THR A 128 10.48 -18.09 -9.50
C THR A 128 9.29 -19.01 -9.22
N CYS A 129 8.35 -18.57 -8.41
CA CYS A 129 7.13 -19.29 -8.05
C CYS A 129 5.88 -18.70 -8.71
N ALA A 130 6.00 -17.86 -9.74
CA ALA A 130 4.90 -17.17 -10.39
C ALA A 130 3.80 -18.12 -10.93
N ALA A 131 4.13 -19.36 -11.23
CA ALA A 131 3.17 -20.42 -11.61
C ALA A 131 2.15 -20.72 -10.51
N MET A 132 2.39 -20.28 -9.27
CA MET A 132 1.44 -20.40 -8.17
C MET A 132 0.28 -19.40 -8.28
N ASN A 133 0.47 -18.23 -8.88
CA ASN A 133 -0.54 -17.16 -8.92
C ASN A 133 -1.85 -17.57 -9.59
N PRO A 134 -1.87 -18.31 -10.73
CA PRO A 134 -3.11 -18.87 -11.26
C PRO A 134 -3.84 -19.80 -10.30
N ILE A 135 -3.11 -20.56 -9.47
CA ILE A 135 -3.70 -21.44 -8.46
C ILE A 135 -4.28 -20.61 -7.32
N ILE A 136 -3.56 -19.62 -6.82
CA ILE A 136 -4.05 -18.66 -5.81
C ILE A 136 -5.33 -17.97 -6.29
N ALA A 137 -5.40 -17.60 -7.57
CA ALA A 137 -6.57 -16.96 -8.18
C ALA A 137 -7.85 -17.80 -8.12
N THR A 138 -7.76 -19.13 -7.89
CA THR A 138 -8.93 -20.00 -7.76
C THR A 138 -9.53 -20.05 -6.34
N LEU A 139 -8.86 -19.48 -5.33
CA LEU A 139 -9.35 -19.49 -3.94
C LEU A 139 -10.81 -19.00 -3.78
N PRO A 140 -11.27 -17.91 -4.47
CA PRO A 140 -12.65 -17.46 -4.35
C PRO A 140 -13.69 -18.49 -4.88
N GLN A 141 -13.28 -19.51 -5.61
CA GLN A 141 -14.16 -20.58 -6.07
C GLN A 141 -14.47 -21.58 -4.94
N VAL A 142 -13.57 -21.72 -3.97
CA VAL A 142 -13.72 -22.67 -2.83
C VAL A 142 -14.04 -21.97 -1.50
N ILE A 143 -13.66 -20.69 -1.34
CA ILE A 143 -13.96 -19.86 -0.17
C ILE A 143 -14.74 -18.64 -0.63
N LYS A 144 -16.05 -18.60 -0.31
CA LYS A 144 -16.95 -17.55 -0.82
C LYS A 144 -16.57 -16.12 -0.37
N ASN A 145 -16.15 -15.96 0.90
CA ASN A 145 -15.72 -14.68 1.45
C ASN A 145 -14.20 -14.56 1.36
N CYS A 146 -13.69 -14.51 0.13
CA CYS A 146 -12.25 -14.46 -0.16
C CYS A 146 -11.94 -13.43 -1.23
N ALA A 147 -10.80 -12.75 -1.08
CA ALA A 147 -10.24 -11.89 -2.12
C ALA A 147 -8.77 -12.25 -2.37
N VAL A 148 -8.36 -12.19 -3.63
CA VAL A 148 -6.95 -12.32 -4.03
C VAL A 148 -6.36 -10.95 -4.23
N VAL A 149 -5.16 -10.73 -3.66
CA VAL A 149 -4.43 -9.46 -3.71
C VAL A 149 -3.30 -9.60 -4.72
N SER A 150 -3.41 -8.86 -5.83
CA SER A 150 -2.46 -8.94 -6.92
C SER A 150 -1.07 -8.42 -6.54
N SER A 151 -0.04 -9.14 -7.00
CA SER A 151 1.37 -8.75 -6.90
C SER A 151 1.91 -8.11 -8.19
N LYS A 152 1.09 -7.94 -9.21
CA LYS A 152 1.50 -7.41 -10.50
C LYS A 152 2.17 -6.04 -10.37
N GLY A 153 3.33 -5.88 -11.01
CA GLY A 153 4.12 -4.65 -10.99
C GLY A 153 4.86 -4.38 -9.68
N LEU A 154 4.91 -5.33 -8.75
CA LEU A 154 5.63 -5.16 -7.49
C LEU A 154 7.09 -5.61 -7.60
N SER A 155 7.99 -4.77 -7.10
CA SER A 155 9.42 -5.08 -7.07
C SER A 155 9.76 -6.22 -6.11
N CYS A 156 10.78 -6.99 -6.47
CA CYS A 156 11.26 -8.13 -5.69
C CYS A 156 12.77 -8.02 -5.39
N ALA A 157 13.23 -8.83 -4.46
CA ALA A 157 14.64 -9.02 -4.17
C ALA A 157 15.36 -9.77 -5.34
N ALA A 158 16.69 -9.81 -5.29
CA ALA A 158 17.50 -10.43 -6.35
C ALA A 158 17.30 -11.95 -6.50
N ASP A 159 16.69 -12.60 -5.52
CA ASP A 159 16.33 -14.01 -5.56
C ASP A 159 15.06 -14.31 -6.37
N HIS A 160 14.32 -13.28 -6.77
CA HIS A 160 13.04 -13.38 -7.47
C HIS A 160 12.00 -14.26 -6.75
N LEU A 161 12.19 -14.49 -5.47
CA LEU A 161 11.31 -15.26 -4.59
C LEU A 161 10.59 -14.37 -3.57
N HIS A 162 11.34 -13.44 -2.99
CA HIS A 162 10.83 -12.52 -1.97
C HIS A 162 10.60 -11.11 -2.56
N PHE A 163 9.56 -10.43 -2.11
CA PHE A 163 9.42 -9.01 -2.40
C PHE A 163 10.52 -8.22 -1.69
N ASP A 164 10.98 -7.15 -2.30
CA ASP A 164 11.80 -6.17 -1.61
C ASP A 164 10.95 -5.30 -0.66
N ALA A 165 11.60 -4.40 0.08
CA ALA A 165 10.91 -3.55 1.04
C ALA A 165 9.84 -2.64 0.39
N ALA A 166 10.04 -2.24 -0.87
CA ALA A 166 9.06 -1.42 -1.61
C ALA A 166 7.86 -2.29 -2.02
N GLY A 167 8.12 -3.47 -2.61
CA GLY A 167 7.09 -4.43 -2.97
C GLY A 167 6.21 -4.83 -1.79
N TYR A 168 6.80 -5.17 -0.64
CA TYR A 168 6.03 -5.48 0.58
C TYR A 168 5.17 -4.33 1.08
N ARG A 169 5.64 -3.08 0.99
CA ARG A 169 4.83 -1.92 1.38
C ARG A 169 3.62 -1.76 0.47
N VAL A 170 3.79 -1.85 -0.84
CA VAL A 170 2.68 -1.76 -1.79
C VAL A 170 1.72 -2.94 -1.63
N LEU A 171 2.24 -4.16 -1.53
CA LEU A 171 1.41 -5.35 -1.29
C LEU A 171 0.57 -5.19 -0.01
N GLY A 172 1.18 -4.73 1.08
CA GLY A 172 0.46 -4.45 2.33
C GLY A 172 -0.65 -3.42 2.18
N ARG A 173 -0.47 -2.38 1.35
CA ARG A 173 -1.52 -1.40 1.03
C ARG A 173 -2.63 -2.01 0.18
N ARG A 174 -2.29 -2.85 -0.80
CA ARG A 174 -3.27 -3.58 -1.61
C ARG A 174 -4.12 -4.53 -0.76
N TYR A 175 -3.52 -5.22 0.21
CA TYR A 175 -4.27 -5.99 1.21
C TYR A 175 -5.25 -5.13 1.99
N ALA A 176 -4.83 -3.93 2.40
CA ALA A 176 -5.71 -3.01 3.13
C ALA A 176 -6.85 -2.50 2.25
N ALA A 177 -6.58 -2.16 1.00
CA ALA A 177 -7.61 -1.75 0.04
C ALA A 177 -8.64 -2.85 -0.19
N ALA A 178 -8.18 -4.10 -0.39
CA ALA A 178 -9.06 -5.26 -0.53
C ALA A 178 -9.90 -5.49 0.74
N MET A 179 -9.29 -5.38 1.93
CA MET A 179 -10.00 -5.51 3.20
C MET A 179 -11.07 -4.43 3.38
N LEU A 180 -10.73 -3.16 3.11
CA LEU A 180 -11.67 -2.04 3.18
C LEU A 180 -12.85 -2.26 2.23
N LYS A 181 -12.57 -2.72 1.00
CA LYS A 181 -13.62 -3.06 0.04
C LYS A 181 -14.55 -4.16 0.55
N MET A 182 -14.01 -5.22 1.15
CA MET A 182 -14.81 -6.29 1.76
C MET A 182 -15.60 -5.83 3.00
N MET A 183 -15.16 -4.76 3.65
CA MET A 183 -15.89 -4.08 4.72
C MET A 183 -16.93 -3.07 4.19
N GLY A 184 -17.14 -2.97 2.87
CA GLY A 184 -18.03 -2.00 2.24
C GLY A 184 -17.49 -0.56 2.23
N LYS A 185 -16.17 -0.40 2.34
CA LYS A 185 -15.46 0.89 2.31
C LYS A 185 -14.51 0.89 1.13
N GLU A 186 -14.92 1.48 0.02
CA GLU A 186 -14.02 1.64 -1.12
C GLU A 186 -13.13 2.87 -0.95
N LEU A 187 -11.86 2.75 -1.37
CA LEU A 187 -11.00 3.92 -1.51
C LEU A 187 -11.52 4.79 -2.66
N PRO A 188 -11.41 6.13 -2.55
CA PRO A 188 -11.94 7.02 -3.57
C PRO A 188 -11.27 6.77 -4.92
N THR A 189 -12.08 6.71 -5.96
CA THR A 189 -11.61 6.65 -7.35
C THR A 189 -10.94 7.98 -7.76
N THR A 190 -10.17 7.95 -8.84
CA THR A 190 -9.56 9.19 -9.38
C THR A 190 -10.62 10.25 -9.69
N GLU A 191 -11.78 9.86 -10.23
CA GLU A 191 -12.88 10.78 -10.52
C GLU A 191 -13.47 11.41 -9.25
N GLU A 192 -13.62 10.63 -8.19
CA GLU A 192 -14.07 11.13 -6.89
C GLU A 192 -13.04 12.05 -6.24
N VAL A 193 -11.74 11.76 -6.38
CA VAL A 193 -10.67 12.66 -5.95
C VAL A 193 -10.77 13.98 -6.70
N ILE A 194 -10.87 13.96 -8.03
CA ILE A 194 -11.00 15.17 -8.86
C ILE A 194 -12.21 16.00 -8.44
N LYS A 195 -13.35 15.35 -8.23
CA LYS A 195 -14.60 16.01 -7.84
C LYS A 195 -14.54 16.68 -6.46
N ASN A 196 -13.80 16.10 -5.52
CA ASN A 196 -13.75 16.53 -4.12
C ASN A 196 -12.52 17.36 -3.77
N THR A 197 -11.68 17.68 -4.75
CA THR A 197 -10.42 18.43 -4.57
C THR A 197 -10.29 19.55 -5.59
N VAL A 198 -9.39 20.49 -5.34
CA VAL A 198 -9.04 21.54 -6.28
C VAL A 198 -7.62 21.37 -6.80
N GLU A 199 -7.36 21.74 -8.04
CA GLU A 199 -6.01 21.75 -8.59
C GLU A 199 -5.11 22.71 -7.82
N ALA A 200 -3.85 22.32 -7.63
CA ALA A 200 -2.88 23.23 -7.06
C ALA A 200 -2.59 24.37 -8.05
N SER A 201 -2.48 25.60 -7.54
CA SER A 201 -2.18 26.80 -8.36
C SER A 201 -0.83 26.72 -9.08
N SER A 202 0.04 25.86 -8.64
CA SER A 202 1.37 25.57 -9.20
C SER A 202 1.40 24.52 -10.30
N ASN A 203 0.27 23.92 -10.66
CA ASN A 203 0.24 22.94 -11.74
C ASN A 203 0.62 23.55 -13.10
N MET A 204 1.35 22.80 -13.91
CA MET A 204 1.51 23.13 -15.31
C MET A 204 0.17 23.07 -16.03
N HIS A 205 -0.01 23.93 -17.03
CA HIS A 205 -1.26 23.97 -17.80
C HIS A 205 -1.63 22.61 -18.38
N GLY A 206 -2.86 22.16 -18.10
CA GLY A 206 -3.36 20.86 -18.53
C GLY A 206 -2.97 19.69 -17.66
N CYS A 207 -2.38 19.93 -16.49
CA CYS A 207 -2.07 18.90 -15.50
C CYS A 207 -3.08 18.93 -14.34
N ASP A 208 -3.75 17.81 -14.09
CA ASP A 208 -4.79 17.68 -13.06
C ASP A 208 -4.21 17.56 -11.63
N PHE A 209 -2.97 17.13 -11.49
CA PHE A 209 -2.32 16.86 -10.20
C PHE A 209 -1.00 17.63 -10.06
N PRO A 210 -0.59 17.95 -8.81
CA PRO A 210 -1.23 17.67 -7.52
C PRO A 210 -2.53 18.45 -7.28
N ARG A 211 -3.36 17.94 -6.36
CA ARG A 211 -4.65 18.52 -5.94
C ARG A 211 -4.71 18.68 -4.44
N LEU A 212 -5.57 19.55 -3.94
CA LEU A 212 -5.77 19.80 -2.51
C LEU A 212 -7.23 19.55 -2.12
N ASP A 213 -7.46 18.89 -0.98
CA ASP A 213 -8.77 18.78 -0.35
C ASP A 213 -9.01 19.92 0.67
N LYS A 214 -10.21 19.92 1.26
CA LYS A 214 -10.64 20.95 2.23
C LYS A 214 -9.86 20.88 3.55
N GLU A 215 -9.22 19.76 3.83
CA GLU A 215 -8.37 19.55 5.00
C GLU A 215 -6.89 19.81 4.71
N ASN A 216 -6.58 20.47 3.59
CA ASN A 216 -5.23 20.81 3.13
C ASN A 216 -4.34 19.59 2.86
N ARG A 217 -4.92 18.42 2.55
CA ARG A 217 -4.13 17.27 2.14
C ARG A 217 -3.87 17.34 0.65
N ALA A 218 -2.62 17.09 0.25
CA ALA A 218 -2.25 17.05 -1.15
C ALA A 218 -2.39 15.63 -1.71
N TYR A 219 -2.96 15.54 -2.89
CA TYR A 219 -3.10 14.31 -3.67
C TYR A 219 -2.17 14.39 -4.88
N PHE A 220 -1.32 13.39 -5.01
CA PHE A 220 -0.41 13.25 -6.15
C PHE A 220 -0.79 12.02 -6.96
N ARG A 221 -0.67 12.12 -8.29
CA ARG A 221 -0.91 11.01 -9.21
C ARG A 221 0.05 11.11 -10.39
N ILE A 222 0.88 10.07 -10.59
CA ILE A 222 1.98 10.10 -11.56
C ILE A 222 2.00 8.77 -12.31
N PHE A 223 2.11 8.82 -13.63
CA PHE A 223 2.28 7.62 -14.45
C PHE A 223 3.77 7.30 -14.60
N SER A 224 4.20 6.16 -14.11
CA SER A 224 5.58 5.67 -14.24
C SER A 224 5.65 4.16 -14.07
N PRO A 225 5.37 3.38 -15.12
CA PRO A 225 5.23 1.92 -15.00
C PRO A 225 6.54 1.20 -14.67
N ASP A 226 7.69 1.74 -15.08
CA ASP A 226 8.99 1.08 -14.92
C ASP A 226 9.70 1.40 -13.60
N VAL A 227 9.22 2.40 -12.86
CA VAL A 227 9.77 2.80 -11.57
C VAL A 227 9.44 1.76 -10.51
N LYS A 228 10.42 1.42 -9.67
CA LYS A 228 10.27 0.45 -8.58
C LYS A 228 9.75 1.09 -7.30
N ARG A 229 10.14 2.33 -7.04
CA ARG A 229 9.72 3.09 -5.86
C ARG A 229 9.56 4.56 -6.19
N LEU A 230 8.40 5.11 -5.87
CA LEU A 230 8.13 6.54 -6.01
C LEU A 230 7.65 7.12 -4.67
N GLN A 231 8.20 8.26 -4.29
CA GLN A 231 7.81 8.97 -3.07
C GLN A 231 7.66 10.46 -3.37
N VAL A 232 6.82 11.12 -2.58
CA VAL A 232 6.78 12.57 -2.48
C VAL A 232 7.51 12.99 -1.21
N ASP A 233 8.52 13.86 -1.34
CA ASP A 233 9.25 14.48 -0.22
C ASP A 233 8.77 15.92 -0.06
N ILE A 234 7.98 16.18 0.96
CA ILE A 234 7.36 17.47 1.24
C ILE A 234 7.28 17.72 2.74
N CYS A 235 7.53 18.96 3.17
CA CYS A 235 7.45 19.36 4.57
C CYS A 235 8.29 18.46 5.52
N GLY A 236 9.47 18.02 5.08
CA GLY A 236 10.35 17.16 5.85
C GLY A 236 9.88 15.71 6.02
N LYS A 237 8.83 15.31 5.32
CA LYS A 237 8.28 13.96 5.35
C LYS A 237 8.24 13.33 3.96
N LYS A 238 8.60 12.05 3.90
CA LYS A 238 8.54 11.25 2.67
C LYS A 238 7.30 10.37 2.71
N TYR A 239 6.48 10.50 1.68
CA TYR A 239 5.27 9.71 1.49
C TYR A 239 5.51 8.68 0.40
N ASP A 240 5.49 7.40 0.73
CA ASP A 240 5.55 6.33 -0.28
C ASP A 240 4.24 6.34 -1.10
N MET A 241 4.37 6.33 -2.41
CA MET A 241 3.24 6.26 -3.33
C MET A 241 2.81 4.81 -3.57
N ASP A 242 1.54 4.63 -3.89
CA ASP A 242 0.94 3.36 -4.27
C ASP A 242 0.90 3.20 -5.78
N LYS A 243 1.40 2.06 -6.27
CA LYS A 243 1.36 1.71 -7.69
C LYS A 243 0.19 0.80 -7.97
N ASP A 244 -0.66 1.17 -8.93
CA ASP A 244 -1.69 0.28 -9.45
C ASP A 244 -1.12 -0.67 -10.53
N GLU A 245 -1.98 -1.56 -11.06
CA GLU A 245 -1.59 -2.53 -12.09
C GLU A 245 -1.31 -1.91 -13.45
N GLN A 246 -1.78 -0.69 -13.69
CA GLN A 246 -1.58 0.07 -14.91
C GLN A 246 -0.30 0.91 -14.89
N GLY A 247 0.36 1.04 -13.75
CA GLY A 247 1.58 1.80 -13.58
C GLY A 247 1.38 3.24 -13.10
N TRP A 248 0.18 3.58 -12.64
CA TRP A 248 -0.08 4.83 -11.96
C TRP A 248 0.31 4.76 -10.50
N TRP A 249 0.95 5.81 -10.04
CA TRP A 249 1.34 6.00 -8.66
C TRP A 249 0.46 7.07 -8.03
N THR A 250 -0.06 6.81 -6.85
CA THR A 250 -0.91 7.74 -6.11
C THR A 250 -0.48 7.84 -4.66
N VAL A 251 -0.65 9.03 -4.08
CA VAL A 251 -0.52 9.23 -2.64
C VAL A 251 -1.35 10.43 -2.19
N LYS A 252 -1.82 10.35 -0.95
CA LYS A 252 -2.43 11.44 -0.19
C LYS A 252 -1.53 11.76 1.00
N THR A 253 -1.23 13.04 1.21
CA THR A 253 -0.43 13.47 2.36
C THR A 253 -1.27 13.59 3.64
N ASP A 254 -0.62 13.78 4.77
CA ASP A 254 -1.27 14.39 5.93
C ASP A 254 -1.66 15.85 5.59
N PRO A 255 -2.51 16.51 6.41
CA PRO A 255 -2.78 17.93 6.25
C PRO A 255 -1.49 18.75 6.24
N LEU A 256 -1.31 19.55 5.20
CA LEU A 256 -0.18 20.47 5.05
C LEU A 256 -0.49 21.79 5.75
N VAL A 257 0.54 22.45 6.23
CA VAL A 257 0.43 23.80 6.79
C VAL A 257 0.09 24.77 5.65
N VAL A 258 -0.71 25.78 5.93
CA VAL A 258 -1.00 26.87 5.01
C VAL A 258 0.29 27.55 4.56
N GLY A 259 0.36 27.89 3.27
CA GLY A 259 1.51 28.57 2.65
C GLY A 259 2.11 27.79 1.49
N PHE A 260 3.22 28.29 0.97
CA PHE A 260 3.94 27.68 -0.15
C PHE A 260 4.96 26.67 0.33
N HIS A 261 4.95 25.46 -0.26
CA HIS A 261 5.87 24.38 0.08
C HIS A 261 6.64 23.91 -1.13
N TYR A 262 7.96 23.77 -1.01
CA TYR A 262 8.75 23.02 -1.97
C TYR A 262 8.58 21.53 -1.77
N TYR A 263 8.55 20.77 -2.86
CA TYR A 263 8.56 19.31 -2.82
C TYR A 263 9.40 18.73 -3.95
N PHE A 264 9.74 17.45 -3.77
CA PHE A 264 10.48 16.64 -4.75
C PHE A 264 9.81 15.27 -4.89
N LEU A 265 9.95 14.70 -6.07
CA LEU A 265 9.71 13.28 -6.26
C LEU A 265 11.01 12.52 -6.01
N LEU A 266 10.92 11.40 -5.31
CA LEU A 266 12.04 10.47 -5.15
C LEU A 266 11.77 9.24 -6.02
N VAL A 267 12.44 9.18 -7.17
CA VAL A 267 12.32 8.10 -8.15
C VAL A 267 13.48 7.12 -7.90
N ASP A 268 13.17 5.94 -7.40
CA ASP A 268 14.16 4.93 -7.02
C ASP A 268 15.30 5.48 -6.14
N GLY A 269 14.96 6.47 -5.29
CA GLY A 269 15.88 7.13 -4.37
C GLY A 269 16.52 8.42 -4.92
N PHE A 270 16.38 8.73 -6.20
CA PHE A 270 16.88 9.97 -6.79
C PHE A 270 15.86 11.10 -6.68
N SER A 271 16.30 12.26 -6.20
CA SER A 271 15.45 13.44 -6.08
C SER A 271 15.33 14.14 -7.43
N VAL A 272 14.10 14.27 -7.92
CA VAL A 272 13.77 14.93 -9.19
C VAL A 272 12.63 15.93 -8.97
N ILE A 273 12.47 16.87 -9.90
CA ILE A 273 11.29 17.75 -9.95
C ILE A 273 10.09 17.00 -10.53
N ASP A 274 8.89 17.39 -10.14
CA ASP A 274 7.64 16.92 -10.72
C ASP A 274 7.40 17.62 -12.07
N PRO A 275 7.32 16.89 -13.18
CA PRO A 275 7.08 17.49 -14.50
C PRO A 275 5.69 18.13 -14.63
N MET A 276 4.76 17.82 -13.73
CA MET A 276 3.40 18.39 -13.72
C MET A 276 3.29 19.68 -12.92
N SER A 277 4.35 20.09 -12.21
CA SER A 277 4.39 21.33 -11.42
C SER A 277 5.27 22.39 -12.08
N CYS A 278 4.90 23.65 -11.94
CA CYS A 278 5.80 24.77 -12.19
C CYS A 278 7.08 24.59 -11.36
N THR A 279 8.19 25.06 -11.92
CA THR A 279 9.51 24.91 -11.30
C THR A 279 9.94 26.21 -10.65
N TYR A 280 10.44 26.11 -9.44
CA TYR A 280 10.88 27.25 -8.63
C TYR A 280 12.33 27.06 -8.21
N PHE A 281 13.09 28.14 -8.13
CA PHE A 281 14.42 28.09 -7.53
C PHE A 281 14.31 28.28 -6.02
N GLY A 282 14.51 27.18 -5.28
CA GLY A 282 14.45 27.15 -3.82
C GLY A 282 15.42 26.14 -3.24
N CYS A 283 15.85 26.33 -1.99
CA CYS A 283 16.81 25.43 -1.33
C CYS A 283 18.09 25.19 -2.14
N SER A 284 18.59 26.25 -2.80
CA SER A 284 19.78 26.24 -3.67
C SER A 284 19.70 25.34 -4.90
N ARG A 285 18.51 24.96 -5.33
CA ARG A 285 18.25 24.14 -6.52
C ARG A 285 16.84 24.37 -7.06
N MET A 286 16.59 23.85 -8.28
CA MET A 286 15.23 23.81 -8.81
C MET A 286 14.38 22.83 -8.01
N ALA A 287 13.15 23.21 -7.70
CA ALA A 287 12.18 22.45 -6.92
C ALA A 287 10.79 22.57 -7.54
N SER A 288 9.95 21.58 -7.32
CA SER A 288 8.50 21.70 -7.51
C SER A 288 7.88 22.44 -6.34
N GLY A 289 6.71 23.01 -6.52
CA GLY A 289 6.03 23.74 -5.46
C GLY A 289 4.55 23.43 -5.40
N ILE A 290 3.98 23.56 -4.22
CA ILE A 290 2.54 23.54 -4.00
C ILE A 290 2.16 24.62 -3.00
N GLU A 291 1.13 25.37 -3.32
CA GLU A 291 0.57 26.38 -2.43
C GLU A 291 -0.69 25.86 -1.76
N VAL A 292 -0.68 25.81 -0.44
CA VAL A 292 -1.86 25.55 0.38
C VAL A 292 -2.50 26.90 0.70
N PRO A 293 -3.69 27.20 0.14
CA PRO A 293 -4.28 28.53 0.22
C PRO A 293 -4.58 28.95 1.66
N GLU A 294 -4.20 30.16 2.03
CA GLU A 294 -4.74 30.82 3.21
C GLU A 294 -6.21 31.17 2.97
N GLY A 295 -7.09 30.83 3.86
CA GLY A 295 -8.51 31.15 3.76
C GLY A 295 -8.76 32.65 3.52
N LYS A 296 -9.63 33.28 4.27
CA LYS A 296 -9.92 34.71 4.19
C LYS A 296 -8.72 35.60 4.55
N GLU A 297 -7.82 35.08 5.38
CA GLU A 297 -6.60 35.81 5.77
C GLU A 297 -5.66 36.09 4.60
N GLY A 298 -5.73 35.26 3.54
CA GLY A 298 -4.95 35.47 2.31
C GLY A 298 -5.56 36.43 1.29
N ASP A 299 -6.69 37.02 1.57
CA ASP A 299 -7.38 37.89 0.60
C ASP A 299 -6.54 39.15 0.22
N TYR A 300 -5.60 39.55 1.05
CA TYR A 300 -4.75 40.75 0.78
C TYR A 300 -3.77 40.55 -0.39
N TYR A 301 -3.39 39.34 -0.75
CA TYR A 301 -2.50 39.05 -1.88
C TYR A 301 -3.21 38.43 -3.08
N ARG A 302 -4.52 38.17 -2.99
CA ARG A 302 -5.30 37.67 -4.11
C ARG A 302 -5.72 38.82 -5.04
N PRO A 303 -5.90 38.54 -6.34
CA PRO A 303 -6.48 39.50 -7.25
C PRO A 303 -7.81 40.00 -6.73
N GLN A 304 -7.93 41.33 -6.50
CA GLN A 304 -9.14 41.98 -6.04
C GLN A 304 -9.72 42.81 -7.17
N ASN A 305 -11.03 43.10 -7.13
CA ASN A 305 -11.66 43.99 -8.10
C ASN A 305 -11.37 45.46 -7.72
N VAL A 306 -10.09 45.85 -7.83
CA VAL A 306 -9.58 47.19 -7.57
C VAL A 306 -8.69 47.64 -8.73
N PRO A 307 -8.41 48.94 -8.90
CA PRO A 307 -7.46 49.39 -9.90
C PRO A 307 -6.09 48.71 -9.72
N HIS A 308 -5.60 48.07 -10.78
CA HIS A 308 -4.33 47.36 -10.76
C HIS A 308 -3.22 48.19 -11.38
N GLY A 309 -2.01 48.02 -10.87
CA GLY A 309 -0.81 48.57 -11.48
C GLY A 309 -0.42 47.82 -12.77
N GLN A 310 0.63 48.30 -13.40
CA GLN A 310 1.23 47.66 -14.58
C GLN A 310 2.62 47.13 -14.23
N VAL A 311 2.91 45.91 -14.66
CA VAL A 311 4.27 45.37 -14.65
C VAL A 311 4.93 45.72 -15.97
N ARG A 312 6.06 46.46 -15.93
CA ARG A 312 6.84 46.84 -17.11
C ARG A 312 8.22 46.18 -17.03
N THR A 313 8.61 45.50 -18.10
CA THR A 313 9.98 45.03 -18.26
C THR A 313 10.79 46.15 -18.89
N CYS A 314 11.82 46.63 -18.19
CA CYS A 314 12.76 47.62 -18.70
C CYS A 314 14.12 46.93 -18.93
N THR A 315 14.61 47.02 -20.14
CA THR A 315 15.97 46.58 -20.47
C THR A 315 16.88 47.77 -20.45
N TYR A 316 18.00 47.69 -19.76
CA TYR A 316 19.03 48.72 -19.74
C TYR A 316 20.40 48.10 -19.98
N TYR A 317 21.27 48.89 -20.55
CA TYR A 317 22.67 48.52 -20.71
C TYR A 317 23.41 48.83 -19.41
N ALA A 318 24.09 47.82 -18.85
CA ALA A 318 25.01 48.03 -17.74
C ALA A 318 26.42 47.78 -18.23
N GLU A 319 27.30 48.79 -18.09
CA GLU A 319 28.72 48.58 -18.30
C GLU A 319 29.23 47.62 -17.20
N SER A 320 29.78 46.51 -17.61
CA SER A 320 30.47 45.60 -16.67
C SER A 320 31.72 46.29 -16.16
N GLN A 321 31.84 46.45 -14.85
CA GLN A 321 33.08 46.86 -14.20
C GLN A 321 34.12 45.74 -14.27
#